data_3a14acee191eff444c932a786cdf1b28
#
_entry.id   3a14acee191eff444c932a786cdf1b28
#
_cell.length_a   1.000
_cell.length_b   1.000
_cell.length_c   1.000
_cell.angle_alpha   90.00
_cell.angle_beta   90.00
_cell.angle_gamma   90.00
#
_symmetry.space_group_name_H-M   'P 1'
#
loop_
_entity.id
_entity.type
_entity.pdbx_description
1 polymer ?
#
loop_
_entity_poly.entity_id
_entity_poly.type
_entity_poly.pdbx_seq_one_letter_code
_entity_poly.pdbx_strand_id
1 'polypeptide(L)'
;MSRDSEHLGTRVAAARRDAGLTQAECATRVGLDRSALAKIETHKRSISATELVRFAKVFDMRVEWFFEDAPQAVLSRRNAAEPGAPSPGIDRFTERIAREVEFLGRIGGFELLTTPALEFPDTAEGAESAADDARGRLDYDREEPAVGLDARVANVGLLAFSWEFGEDGADGASVLLERGGVAVVNGSNQTGRRRLTLAHELGHYLFGDEFTTDWRVAEAPVAKREGRIDRFARALLLPSAVLKHNWRGGEDTRVDAVRLASEYRVDMTTLARRLDELGIGTPEESARVRSTHTGRADIVDLGLLVADELAPPLLPDAYVKAVLNVYRREEVSAARALGLLLDTWTEDDLPDLAPLPADAIWSFVS
;
A
#
# COMPACT_ATOMS: atom_id res chain seq x y z
N MET A 1 -3.04 -38.93 2.23
CA MET A 1 -2.64 -37.69 1.53
C MET A 1 -2.23 -36.68 2.60
N SER A 2 -1.07 -36.05 2.48
CA SER A 2 -0.56 -35.12 3.49
C SER A 2 -1.37 -33.81 3.45
N ARG A 3 -1.54 -33.11 4.58
CA ARG A 3 -2.12 -31.76 4.67
C ARG A 3 -1.50 -30.80 3.65
N ASP A 4 -0.21 -30.95 3.38
CA ASP A 4 0.53 -30.11 2.44
C ASP A 4 0.03 -30.23 0.99
N SER A 5 -0.45 -31.43 0.56
CA SER A 5 -0.94 -31.60 -0.82
C SER A 5 -2.32 -31.00 -1.04
N GLU A 6 -3.14 -30.91 0.01
CA GLU A 6 -4.45 -30.21 -0.04
C GLU A 6 -4.25 -28.71 -0.09
N HIS A 7 -3.26 -28.20 0.59
CA HIS A 7 -2.89 -26.80 0.58
C HIS A 7 -2.39 -26.35 -0.81
N LEU A 8 -1.47 -27.11 -1.42
CA LEU A 8 -0.90 -26.78 -2.75
C LEU A 8 -1.95 -26.72 -3.86
N GLY A 9 -2.89 -27.66 -3.92
CA GLY A 9 -3.95 -27.68 -4.93
C GLY A 9 -4.88 -26.46 -4.82
N THR A 10 -5.24 -26.08 -3.60
CA THR A 10 -6.04 -24.88 -3.32
C THR A 10 -5.31 -23.61 -3.75
N ARG A 11 -4.00 -23.51 -3.48
CA ARG A 11 -3.16 -22.39 -3.87
C ARG A 11 -3.02 -22.26 -5.38
N VAL A 12 -2.84 -23.38 -6.10
CA VAL A 12 -2.82 -23.38 -7.58
C VAL A 12 -4.16 -22.89 -8.15
N ALA A 13 -5.29 -23.33 -7.58
CA ALA A 13 -6.61 -22.89 -8.03
C ALA A 13 -6.85 -21.40 -7.76
N ALA A 14 -6.35 -20.87 -6.65
CA ALA A 14 -6.39 -19.46 -6.32
C ALA A 14 -5.55 -18.65 -7.33
N ALA A 15 -4.25 -18.99 -7.48
CA ALA A 15 -3.34 -18.31 -8.39
C ALA A 15 -3.85 -18.29 -9.85
N ARG A 16 -4.46 -19.41 -10.31
CA ARG A 16 -5.05 -19.46 -11.65
C ARG A 16 -6.22 -18.49 -11.80
N ARG A 17 -7.12 -18.43 -10.82
CA ARG A 17 -8.27 -17.50 -10.84
C ARG A 17 -7.81 -16.06 -10.84
N ASP A 18 -6.82 -15.76 -9.99
CA ASP A 18 -6.23 -14.42 -9.88
C ASP A 18 -5.50 -14.00 -11.17
N ALA A 19 -4.91 -14.96 -11.90
CA ALA A 19 -4.34 -14.73 -13.22
C ALA A 19 -5.41 -14.63 -14.34
N GLY A 20 -6.70 -14.72 -14.02
CA GLY A 20 -7.80 -14.68 -15.00
C GLY A 20 -7.82 -15.87 -15.97
N LEU A 21 -7.12 -16.97 -15.67
CA LEU A 21 -6.99 -18.11 -16.57
C LEU A 21 -8.06 -19.16 -16.30
N THR A 22 -8.64 -19.68 -17.40
CA THR A 22 -9.43 -20.91 -17.35
C THR A 22 -8.54 -22.11 -17.04
N GLN A 23 -9.13 -23.22 -16.57
CA GLN A 23 -8.38 -24.47 -16.37
C GLN A 23 -7.70 -24.97 -17.66
N ALA A 24 -8.32 -24.77 -18.82
CA ALA A 24 -7.77 -25.20 -20.10
C ALA A 24 -6.54 -24.37 -20.50
N GLU A 25 -6.61 -23.04 -20.38
CA GLU A 25 -5.50 -22.14 -20.69
C GLU A 25 -4.32 -22.35 -19.75
N CYS A 26 -4.57 -22.44 -18.45
CA CYS A 26 -3.54 -22.71 -17.47
C CYS A 26 -2.86 -24.06 -17.72
N ALA A 27 -3.62 -25.13 -17.93
CA ALA A 27 -3.09 -26.47 -18.23
C ALA A 27 -2.17 -26.43 -19.47
N THR A 28 -2.60 -25.76 -20.55
CA THR A 28 -1.80 -25.59 -21.77
C THR A 28 -0.48 -24.87 -21.47
N ARG A 29 -0.50 -23.76 -20.72
CA ARG A 29 0.70 -22.98 -20.40
C ARG A 29 1.70 -23.74 -19.50
N VAL A 30 1.19 -24.60 -18.60
CA VAL A 30 2.02 -25.40 -17.70
C VAL A 30 2.47 -26.70 -18.36
N GLY A 31 1.91 -27.09 -19.50
CA GLY A 31 2.19 -28.34 -20.20
C GLY A 31 1.52 -29.54 -19.53
N LEU A 32 0.29 -29.37 -19.08
CA LEU A 32 -0.57 -30.40 -18.50
C LEU A 32 -1.87 -30.54 -19.29
N ASP A 33 -2.53 -31.69 -19.14
CA ASP A 33 -3.91 -31.85 -19.58
C ASP A 33 -4.86 -31.13 -18.60
N ARG A 34 -5.96 -30.57 -19.12
CA ARG A 34 -7.00 -29.94 -18.30
C ARG A 34 -7.48 -30.87 -17.16
N SER A 35 -7.62 -32.18 -17.44
CA SER A 35 -8.06 -33.17 -16.46
C SER A 35 -7.04 -33.37 -15.33
N ALA A 36 -5.74 -33.27 -15.64
CA ALA A 36 -4.67 -33.33 -14.66
C ALA A 36 -4.71 -32.10 -13.73
N LEU A 37 -4.87 -30.89 -14.31
CA LEU A 37 -5.02 -29.67 -13.52
C LEU A 37 -6.26 -29.71 -12.63
N ALA A 38 -7.42 -30.12 -13.14
CA ALA A 38 -8.64 -30.28 -12.35
C ALA A 38 -8.46 -31.25 -11.17
N LYS A 39 -7.69 -32.36 -11.35
CA LYS A 39 -7.36 -33.29 -10.27
C LYS A 39 -6.40 -32.68 -9.25
N ILE A 40 -5.47 -31.84 -9.67
CA ILE A 40 -4.59 -31.07 -8.78
C ILE A 40 -5.42 -30.12 -7.91
N GLU A 41 -6.26 -29.29 -8.52
CA GLU A 41 -7.11 -28.32 -7.83
C GLU A 41 -8.14 -28.95 -6.89
N THR A 42 -8.53 -30.21 -7.17
CA THR A 42 -9.44 -31.00 -6.31
C THR A 42 -8.72 -31.98 -5.39
N HIS A 43 -7.41 -31.83 -5.21
CA HIS A 43 -6.55 -32.64 -4.32
C HIS A 43 -6.50 -34.15 -4.66
N LYS A 44 -6.94 -34.53 -5.87
CA LYS A 44 -6.93 -35.92 -6.33
C LYS A 44 -5.63 -36.33 -7.01
N ARG A 45 -4.70 -35.38 -7.20
CA ARG A 45 -3.37 -35.59 -7.76
C ARG A 45 -2.38 -34.67 -7.07
N SER A 46 -1.22 -35.20 -6.67
CA SER A 46 -0.10 -34.42 -6.16
C SER A 46 0.61 -33.67 -7.28
N ILE A 47 1.26 -32.57 -6.91
CA ILE A 47 2.07 -31.72 -7.80
C ILE A 47 3.52 -32.12 -7.65
N SER A 48 4.23 -32.35 -8.76
CA SER A 48 5.69 -32.56 -8.73
C SER A 48 6.41 -31.20 -8.59
N ALA A 49 7.65 -31.21 -8.08
CA ALA A 49 8.47 -30.01 -7.96
C ALA A 49 8.64 -29.30 -9.31
N THR A 50 8.81 -30.05 -10.40
CA THR A 50 8.93 -29.48 -11.75
C THR A 50 7.65 -28.80 -12.23
N GLU A 51 6.49 -29.39 -11.93
CA GLU A 51 5.19 -28.77 -12.24
C GLU A 51 4.99 -27.52 -11.41
N LEU A 52 5.36 -27.52 -10.13
CA LEU A 52 5.26 -26.37 -9.25
C LEU A 52 6.09 -25.18 -9.76
N VAL A 53 7.33 -25.44 -10.22
CA VAL A 53 8.15 -24.39 -10.87
C VAL A 53 7.50 -23.84 -12.13
N ARG A 54 6.81 -24.68 -12.92
CA ARG A 54 6.07 -24.22 -14.12
C ARG A 54 4.86 -23.39 -13.73
N PHE A 55 4.11 -23.76 -12.70
CA PHE A 55 3.02 -22.94 -12.16
C PHE A 55 3.54 -21.60 -11.67
N ALA A 56 4.63 -21.58 -10.91
CA ALA A 56 5.27 -20.35 -10.44
C ALA A 56 5.60 -19.40 -11.60
N LYS A 57 6.18 -19.92 -12.69
CA LYS A 57 6.48 -19.11 -13.90
C LYS A 57 5.23 -18.60 -14.61
N VAL A 58 4.18 -19.44 -14.74
CA VAL A 58 2.95 -19.08 -15.46
C VAL A 58 2.17 -18.00 -14.70
N PHE A 59 2.25 -18.02 -13.37
CA PHE A 59 1.54 -17.07 -12.51
C PHE A 59 2.41 -15.89 -12.09
N ASP A 60 3.69 -15.83 -12.55
CA ASP A 60 4.67 -14.85 -12.11
C ASP A 60 4.80 -14.77 -10.58
N MET A 61 4.97 -15.96 -9.97
CA MET A 61 5.06 -16.15 -8.52
C MET A 61 6.34 -16.91 -8.16
N ARG A 62 6.81 -16.72 -6.93
CA ARG A 62 7.88 -17.57 -6.37
C ARG A 62 7.32 -18.93 -5.97
N VAL A 63 8.17 -19.96 -6.02
CA VAL A 63 7.77 -21.35 -5.65
C VAL A 63 7.37 -21.42 -4.18
N GLU A 64 8.04 -20.65 -3.33
CA GLU A 64 7.78 -20.57 -1.88
C GLU A 64 6.35 -20.13 -1.58
N TRP A 65 5.74 -19.28 -2.41
CA TRP A 65 4.36 -18.83 -2.25
C TRP A 65 3.34 -19.96 -2.14
N PHE A 66 3.60 -21.08 -2.77
CA PHE A 66 2.69 -22.23 -2.73
C PHE A 66 2.74 -23.00 -1.40
N PHE A 67 3.79 -22.83 -0.60
CA PHE A 67 4.01 -23.54 0.67
C PHE A 67 3.73 -22.69 1.90
N GLU A 68 3.80 -21.38 1.76
CA GLU A 68 3.60 -20.46 2.87
C GLU A 68 2.11 -20.35 3.21
N ASP A 69 1.78 -20.39 4.51
CA ASP A 69 0.44 -20.00 4.95
C ASP A 69 0.23 -18.56 4.53
N ALA A 70 -0.93 -18.27 3.94
CA ALA A 70 -1.29 -16.87 3.72
C ALA A 70 -1.31 -16.19 5.09
N PRO A 71 -0.64 -15.03 5.27
CA PRO A 71 -0.85 -14.25 6.48
C PRO A 71 -2.36 -14.08 6.63
N GLN A 72 -2.87 -14.17 7.85
CA GLN A 72 -4.25 -13.76 8.15
C GLN A 72 -4.32 -12.24 8.02
N ALA A 73 -4.12 -11.77 6.83
CA ALA A 73 -4.00 -10.37 6.52
C ALA A 73 -5.36 -9.88 6.06
N VAL A 74 -5.91 -9.02 6.84
CA VAL A 74 -7.07 -8.22 6.46
C VAL A 74 -6.57 -7.20 5.46
N LEU A 75 -6.96 -7.37 4.21
CA LEU A 75 -6.66 -6.42 3.14
C LEU A 75 -7.75 -5.36 3.11
N SER A 76 -7.42 -4.13 3.50
CA SER A 76 -8.18 -2.97 3.04
C SER A 76 -7.86 -2.70 1.59
N ARG A 77 -8.85 -2.28 0.80
CA ARG A 77 -8.68 -1.92 -0.62
C ARG A 77 -9.41 -0.64 -0.91
N ARG A 78 -8.68 0.32 -1.43
CA ARG A 78 -9.28 1.51 -2.01
C ARG A 78 -9.35 1.35 -3.53
N ASN A 79 -10.57 1.35 -4.08
CA ASN A 79 -10.82 1.50 -5.51
C ASN A 79 -11.88 2.59 -5.69
N ALA A 80 -11.49 3.75 -6.20
CA ALA A 80 -12.40 4.89 -6.37
C ALA A 80 -13.44 4.65 -7.47
N ALA A 81 -13.15 3.80 -8.46
CA ALA A 81 -14.06 3.48 -9.56
C ALA A 81 -15.11 2.43 -9.15
N GLU A 82 -14.68 1.37 -8.45
CA GLU A 82 -15.54 0.29 -7.98
C GLU A 82 -15.10 -0.14 -6.57
N PRO A 83 -15.71 0.42 -5.50
CA PRO A 83 -15.36 0.05 -4.13
C PRO A 83 -15.51 -1.45 -3.88
N GLY A 84 -14.44 -2.10 -3.39
CA GLY A 84 -14.42 -3.54 -3.12
C GLY A 84 -14.19 -4.45 -4.31
N ALA A 85 -13.97 -3.92 -5.53
CA ALA A 85 -13.64 -4.73 -6.69
C ALA A 85 -12.28 -5.44 -6.48
N PRO A 86 -12.17 -6.73 -6.87
CA PRO A 86 -10.90 -7.44 -6.80
C PRO A 86 -9.82 -6.76 -7.65
N SER A 87 -8.65 -6.56 -7.09
CA SER A 87 -7.48 -6.08 -7.82
C SER A 87 -6.31 -7.05 -7.61
N PRO A 88 -6.28 -8.18 -8.34
CA PRO A 88 -5.35 -9.29 -8.06
C PRO A 88 -3.87 -8.88 -8.10
N GLY A 89 -3.53 -7.85 -8.85
CA GLY A 89 -2.16 -7.33 -8.95
C GLY A 89 -1.68 -6.72 -7.64
N ILE A 90 -2.42 -5.73 -7.14
CA ILE A 90 -2.06 -5.03 -5.90
C ILE A 90 -2.20 -5.95 -4.68
N ASP A 91 -3.21 -6.85 -4.66
CA ASP A 91 -3.43 -7.79 -3.57
C ASP A 91 -2.22 -8.73 -3.40
N ARG A 92 -1.77 -9.38 -4.48
CA ARG A 92 -0.60 -10.27 -4.47
C ARG A 92 0.67 -9.55 -4.07
N PHE A 93 0.84 -8.32 -4.57
CA PHE A 93 1.99 -7.51 -4.23
C PHE A 93 1.99 -7.16 -2.73
N THR A 94 0.85 -6.73 -2.20
CA THR A 94 0.69 -6.40 -0.78
C THR A 94 0.93 -7.61 0.12
N GLU A 95 0.38 -8.78 -0.24
CA GLU A 95 0.66 -10.04 0.48
C GLU A 95 2.14 -10.42 0.43
N ARG A 96 2.80 -10.23 -0.72
CA ARG A 96 4.24 -10.47 -0.85
C ARG A 96 5.02 -9.57 0.09
N ILE A 97 4.75 -8.26 0.06
CA ILE A 97 5.44 -7.29 0.91
C ILE A 97 5.20 -7.58 2.39
N ALA A 98 3.96 -7.89 2.79
CA ALA A 98 3.64 -8.23 4.17
C ALA A 98 4.52 -9.39 4.68
N ARG A 99 4.66 -10.47 3.91
CA ARG A 99 5.52 -11.61 4.25
C ARG A 99 7.00 -11.26 4.32
N GLU A 100 7.48 -10.42 3.40
CA GLU A 100 8.89 -9.99 3.41
C GLU A 100 9.19 -9.10 4.63
N VAL A 101 8.24 -8.25 5.02
CA VAL A 101 8.33 -7.43 6.24
C VAL A 101 8.34 -8.31 7.50
N GLU A 102 7.43 -9.29 7.60
CA GLU A 102 7.41 -10.25 8.72
C GLU A 102 8.67 -11.12 8.77
N PHE A 103 9.17 -11.56 7.60
CA PHE A 103 10.42 -12.29 7.50
C PHE A 103 11.58 -11.47 8.08
N LEU A 104 11.74 -10.21 7.66
CA LEU A 104 12.78 -9.32 8.18
C LEU A 104 12.64 -9.08 9.68
N GLY A 105 11.42 -8.93 10.18
CA GLY A 105 11.16 -8.82 11.62
C GLY A 105 11.62 -10.05 12.40
N ARG A 106 11.32 -11.25 11.89
CA ARG A 106 11.71 -12.52 12.54
C ARG A 106 13.21 -12.74 12.60
N ILE A 107 13.96 -12.33 11.59
CA ILE A 107 15.43 -12.44 11.58
C ILE A 107 16.12 -11.20 12.18
N GLY A 108 15.37 -10.33 12.86
CA GLY A 108 15.92 -9.17 13.55
C GLY A 108 16.45 -8.07 12.63
N GLY A 109 15.91 -7.96 11.42
CA GLY A 109 16.26 -6.87 10.49
C GLY A 109 15.86 -5.51 11.03
N PHE A 110 14.70 -5.43 11.61
CA PHE A 110 14.17 -4.26 12.31
C PHE A 110 13.01 -4.64 13.24
N GLU A 111 12.65 -3.71 14.12
CA GLU A 111 11.47 -3.85 14.97
C GLU A 111 10.40 -2.86 14.51
N LEU A 112 9.26 -3.40 14.06
CA LEU A 112 8.11 -2.58 13.71
C LEU A 112 7.50 -1.97 14.98
N LEU A 113 7.19 -0.70 14.90
CA LEU A 113 6.47 0.00 15.95
C LEU A 113 5.01 -0.45 15.97
N THR A 114 4.44 -0.54 17.14
CA THR A 114 3.00 -0.73 17.33
C THR A 114 2.44 0.54 17.94
N THR A 115 1.58 1.22 17.19
CA THR A 115 0.90 2.43 17.67
C THR A 115 -0.45 2.04 18.24
N PRO A 116 -0.84 2.55 19.43
CA PRO A 116 -2.18 2.33 19.95
C PRO A 116 -3.24 2.81 18.96
N ALA A 117 -4.26 1.98 18.71
CA ALA A 117 -5.36 2.33 17.83
C ALA A 117 -6.09 3.59 18.31
N LEU A 118 -6.61 4.35 17.37
CA LEU A 118 -7.59 5.41 17.62
C LEU A 118 -8.98 4.80 17.66
N GLU A 119 -9.87 5.41 18.42
CA GLU A 119 -11.28 5.05 18.37
C GLU A 119 -11.88 5.40 16.99
N PHE A 120 -12.64 4.46 16.42
CA PHE A 120 -13.26 4.68 15.12
C PHE A 120 -14.30 5.81 15.19
N PRO A 121 -14.27 6.82 14.32
CA PRO A 121 -15.14 7.99 14.42
C PRO A 121 -16.58 7.70 13.98
N ASP A 122 -17.52 7.89 14.88
CA ASP A 122 -18.96 7.74 14.58
C ASP A 122 -19.55 8.96 13.85
N THR A 123 -18.95 10.12 14.00
CA THR A 123 -19.43 11.38 13.44
C THR A 123 -18.42 12.01 12.47
N ALA A 124 -18.87 13.02 11.73
CA ALA A 124 -18.01 13.81 10.86
C ALA A 124 -16.96 14.60 11.66
N GLU A 125 -17.38 15.16 12.79
CA GLU A 125 -16.53 15.91 13.73
C GLU A 125 -15.51 14.98 14.39
N GLY A 126 -15.91 13.74 14.70
CA GLY A 126 -14.99 12.72 15.20
C GLY A 126 -13.87 12.39 14.18
N ALA A 127 -14.19 12.32 12.88
CA ALA A 127 -13.18 12.11 11.83
C ALA A 127 -12.20 13.30 11.72
N GLU A 128 -12.66 14.54 11.92
CA GLU A 128 -11.80 15.72 11.97
C GLU A 128 -10.84 15.64 13.19
N SER A 129 -11.38 15.33 14.37
CA SER A 129 -10.58 15.20 15.59
C SER A 129 -9.55 14.09 15.49
N ALA A 130 -9.94 12.94 14.92
CA ALA A 130 -9.00 11.84 14.69
C ALA A 130 -7.87 12.22 13.70
N ALA A 131 -8.17 13.05 12.70
CA ALA A 131 -7.16 13.58 11.79
C ALA A 131 -6.19 14.54 12.48
N ASP A 132 -6.67 15.41 13.39
CA ASP A 132 -5.83 16.28 14.19
C ASP A 132 -4.91 15.48 15.12
N ASP A 133 -5.44 14.42 15.76
CA ASP A 133 -4.65 13.50 16.60
C ASP A 133 -3.58 12.77 15.77
N ALA A 134 -3.95 12.29 14.58
CA ALA A 134 -3.01 11.64 13.66
C ALA A 134 -1.91 12.60 13.19
N ARG A 135 -2.23 13.85 12.90
CA ARG A 135 -1.22 14.87 12.57
C ARG A 135 -0.21 15.03 13.69
N GLY A 136 -0.68 15.09 14.96
CA GLY A 136 0.21 15.14 16.12
C GLY A 136 1.12 13.90 16.24
N ARG A 137 0.58 12.68 15.99
CA ARG A 137 1.38 11.43 15.99
C ARG A 137 2.42 11.37 14.86
N LEU A 138 2.12 12.02 13.74
CA LEU A 138 3.01 12.14 12.58
C LEU A 138 3.98 13.33 12.68
N ASP A 139 3.95 14.07 13.80
CA ASP A 139 4.78 15.24 14.04
C ASP A 139 4.57 16.34 12.99
N TYR A 140 3.29 16.60 12.63
CA TYR A 140 2.88 17.74 11.84
C TYR A 140 2.23 18.81 12.70
N ASP A 141 2.56 20.07 12.42
CA ASP A 141 1.82 21.21 12.96
C ASP A 141 0.38 21.23 12.40
N ARG A 142 -0.53 21.93 13.13
CA ARG A 142 -1.97 21.90 12.81
C ARG A 142 -2.33 22.34 11.40
N GLU A 143 -1.60 23.29 10.84
CA GLU A 143 -1.92 23.91 9.56
C GLU A 143 -0.84 23.67 8.49
N GLU A 144 0.31 23.08 8.81
CA GLU A 144 1.35 22.86 7.82
C GLU A 144 0.94 21.80 6.78
N PRO A 145 1.43 21.90 5.54
CA PRO A 145 1.27 20.84 4.56
C PRO A 145 1.91 19.52 5.05
N ALA A 146 1.18 18.41 4.94
CA ALA A 146 1.66 17.09 5.34
C ALA A 146 2.72 16.55 4.34
N VAL A 147 3.89 17.17 4.27
CA VAL A 147 4.98 16.82 3.35
C VAL A 147 5.71 15.57 3.82
N GLY A 148 6.13 14.68 2.89
CA GLY A 148 6.85 13.45 3.20
C GLY A 148 6.01 12.47 4.01
N LEU A 149 4.73 12.34 3.65
CA LEU A 149 3.77 11.48 4.35
C LEU A 149 4.24 10.04 4.41
N ASP A 150 4.87 9.53 3.34
CA ASP A 150 5.45 8.18 3.25
C ASP A 150 6.50 7.90 4.33
N ALA A 151 7.37 8.86 4.59
CA ALA A 151 8.37 8.74 5.65
C ALA A 151 7.75 8.89 7.06
N ARG A 152 6.78 9.80 7.22
CA ARG A 152 6.15 10.07 8.51
C ARG A 152 5.26 8.92 9.00
N VAL A 153 4.55 8.22 8.12
CA VAL A 153 3.72 7.07 8.50
C VAL A 153 4.56 5.92 9.07
N ALA A 154 5.84 5.82 8.71
CA ALA A 154 6.75 4.84 9.29
C ALA A 154 6.97 5.08 10.79
N ASN A 155 6.90 6.32 11.27
CA ASN A 155 7.04 6.68 12.68
C ASN A 155 5.89 6.14 13.56
N VAL A 156 4.76 5.82 12.96
CA VAL A 156 3.63 5.17 13.65
C VAL A 156 3.54 3.66 13.34
N GLY A 157 4.49 3.11 12.60
CA GLY A 157 4.59 1.68 12.31
C GLY A 157 3.94 1.24 11.01
N LEU A 158 3.52 2.15 10.12
CA LEU A 158 2.99 1.83 8.81
C LEU A 158 4.05 2.03 7.74
N LEU A 159 4.44 0.96 7.04
CA LEU A 159 5.41 1.01 5.94
C LEU A 159 4.68 1.27 4.61
N ALA A 160 4.96 2.40 3.97
CA ALA A 160 4.33 2.83 2.72
C ALA A 160 5.19 2.47 1.50
N PHE A 161 4.68 1.63 0.64
CA PHE A 161 5.29 1.25 -0.65
C PHE A 161 4.51 1.89 -1.79
N SER A 162 5.19 2.22 -2.90
CA SER A 162 4.53 2.64 -4.14
C SER A 162 5.05 1.83 -5.31
N TRP A 163 4.11 1.31 -6.13
CA TRP A 163 4.43 0.48 -7.29
C TRP A 163 3.45 0.73 -8.43
N GLU A 164 3.85 0.48 -9.67
CA GLU A 164 3.00 0.69 -10.84
C GLU A 164 2.05 -0.49 -11.03
N PHE A 165 0.73 -0.22 -10.99
CA PHE A 165 -0.32 -1.22 -11.26
C PHE A 165 -1.20 -0.84 -12.46
N GLY A 166 -0.87 0.24 -13.18
CA GLY A 166 -1.65 0.79 -14.27
C GLY A 166 -2.82 1.66 -13.77
N GLU A 167 -3.46 2.35 -14.72
CA GLU A 167 -4.53 3.33 -14.42
C GLU A 167 -5.83 2.65 -13.99
N ASP A 168 -6.09 1.43 -14.45
CA ASP A 168 -7.30 0.65 -14.16
C ASP A 168 -7.18 -0.19 -12.87
N GLY A 169 -6.03 -0.14 -12.19
CA GLY A 169 -5.79 -0.85 -10.93
C GLY A 169 -6.49 -0.19 -9.74
N ALA A 170 -6.58 -0.92 -8.61
CA ALA A 170 -6.96 -0.30 -7.35
C ALA A 170 -6.00 0.85 -7.00
N ASP A 171 -6.49 1.83 -6.24
CA ASP A 171 -5.68 2.97 -5.80
C ASP A 171 -4.63 2.59 -4.78
N GLY A 172 -4.96 1.67 -3.89
CA GLY A 172 -4.11 1.19 -2.82
C GLY A 172 -4.70 -0.01 -2.10
N ALA A 173 -3.87 -0.57 -1.22
CA ALA A 173 -4.26 -1.63 -0.31
C ALA A 173 -3.38 -1.57 0.95
N SER A 174 -3.90 -2.03 2.09
CA SER A 174 -3.14 -2.15 3.32
C SER A 174 -3.42 -3.45 4.06
N VAL A 175 -2.44 -3.83 4.88
CA VAL A 175 -2.46 -5.03 5.70
C VAL A 175 -1.96 -4.68 7.08
N LEU A 176 -2.74 -5.05 8.12
CA LEU A 176 -2.27 -5.06 9.48
C LEU A 176 -1.41 -6.31 9.71
N LEU A 177 -0.25 -6.11 10.32
CA LEU A 177 0.64 -7.17 10.76
C LEU A 177 0.48 -7.38 12.28
N GLU A 178 1.09 -8.44 12.81
CA GLU A 178 1.13 -8.64 14.26
C GLU A 178 1.72 -7.42 14.98
N ARG A 179 2.69 -6.75 14.34
CA ARG A 179 3.25 -5.46 14.75
C ARG A 179 3.36 -4.55 13.55
N GLY A 180 2.76 -3.36 13.62
CA GLY A 180 2.74 -2.41 12.52
C GLY A 180 1.84 -2.79 11.36
N GLY A 181 2.13 -2.26 10.19
CA GLY A 181 1.35 -2.51 8.97
C GLY A 181 2.11 -2.18 7.70
N VAL A 182 1.55 -2.59 6.59
CA VAL A 182 2.03 -2.28 5.24
C VAL A 182 0.91 -1.59 4.47
N ALA A 183 1.23 -0.50 3.80
CA ALA A 183 0.37 0.15 2.81
C ALA A 183 1.07 0.12 1.44
N VAL A 184 0.34 -0.23 0.42
CA VAL A 184 0.78 -0.22 -0.98
C VAL A 184 -0.08 0.77 -1.75
N VAL A 185 0.54 1.71 -2.44
CA VAL A 185 -0.12 2.75 -3.23
C VAL A 185 0.16 2.51 -4.72
N ASN A 186 -0.86 2.69 -5.56
CA ASN A 186 -0.69 2.62 -7.00
C ASN A 186 0.06 3.86 -7.50
N GLY A 187 1.33 3.68 -7.82
CA GLY A 187 2.23 4.72 -8.30
C GLY A 187 1.87 5.28 -9.69
N SER A 188 1.04 4.58 -10.48
CA SER A 188 0.55 5.07 -11.77
C SER A 188 -0.40 6.27 -11.63
N ASN A 189 -0.97 6.50 -10.45
CA ASN A 189 -1.82 7.64 -10.15
C ASN A 189 -1.01 8.94 -9.99
N GLN A 190 -1.67 10.10 -10.11
CA GLN A 190 -1.06 11.38 -9.84
C GLN A 190 -0.79 11.59 -8.33
N THR A 191 0.18 12.43 -7.99
CA THR A 191 0.66 12.68 -6.63
C THR A 191 -0.47 12.95 -5.63
N GLY A 192 -1.42 13.82 -5.94
CA GLY A 192 -2.54 14.13 -5.04
C GLY A 192 -3.39 12.89 -4.70
N ARG A 193 -3.65 12.04 -5.70
CA ARG A 193 -4.40 10.79 -5.52
C ARG A 193 -3.60 9.76 -4.74
N ARG A 194 -2.29 9.60 -5.03
CA ARG A 194 -1.38 8.71 -4.26
C ARG A 194 -1.36 9.09 -2.78
N ARG A 195 -1.24 10.38 -2.48
CA ARG A 195 -1.24 10.90 -1.10
C ARG A 195 -2.57 10.69 -0.39
N LEU A 196 -3.69 10.95 -1.09
CA LEU A 196 -5.02 10.69 -0.52
C LEU A 196 -5.23 9.20 -0.24
N THR A 197 -4.73 8.34 -1.11
CA THR A 197 -4.75 6.89 -0.90
C THR A 197 -3.94 6.49 0.33
N LEU A 198 -2.70 6.96 0.47
CA LEU A 198 -1.89 6.65 1.66
C LEU A 198 -2.54 7.17 2.95
N ALA A 199 -3.11 8.36 2.92
CA ALA A 199 -3.83 8.91 4.08
C ALA A 199 -5.08 8.09 4.44
N HIS A 200 -5.76 7.51 3.45
CA HIS A 200 -6.90 6.61 3.63
C HIS A 200 -6.45 5.28 4.26
N GLU A 201 -5.40 4.65 3.72
CA GLU A 201 -4.85 3.41 4.27
C GLU A 201 -4.27 3.61 5.69
N LEU A 202 -3.71 4.80 5.98
CA LEU A 202 -3.34 5.18 7.33
C LEU A 202 -4.55 5.24 8.27
N GLY A 203 -5.72 5.68 7.77
CA GLY A 203 -6.96 5.66 8.54
C GLY A 203 -7.34 4.25 8.95
N HIS A 204 -7.36 3.28 8.03
CA HIS A 204 -7.59 1.87 8.33
C HIS A 204 -6.61 1.34 9.37
N TYR A 205 -5.33 1.64 9.19
CA TYR A 205 -4.28 1.24 10.13
C TYR A 205 -4.47 1.81 11.54
N LEU A 206 -4.69 3.13 11.66
CA LEU A 206 -4.81 3.79 12.96
C LEU A 206 -6.10 3.44 13.70
N PHE A 207 -7.18 3.14 13.00
CA PHE A 207 -8.43 2.70 13.63
C PHE A 207 -8.43 1.21 13.98
N GLY A 208 -7.37 0.46 13.63
CA GLY A 208 -7.34 -0.98 13.83
C GLY A 208 -8.53 -1.64 13.14
N ASP A 209 -8.95 -1.08 12.00
CA ASP A 209 -10.12 -1.54 11.28
C ASP A 209 -9.75 -2.87 10.61
N GLU A 210 -9.79 -3.94 11.42
CA GLU A 210 -9.78 -5.30 10.90
C GLU A 210 -11.02 -5.43 10.02
N PHE A 211 -10.87 -5.15 8.72
CA PHE A 211 -11.83 -5.59 7.73
C PHE A 211 -11.85 -7.11 7.82
N THR A 212 -12.63 -7.63 8.75
CA THR A 212 -12.97 -9.03 8.74
C THR A 212 -13.59 -9.27 7.37
N THR A 213 -13.00 -10.17 6.60
CA THR A 213 -13.57 -10.73 5.37
C THR A 213 -14.99 -11.30 5.60
N ASP A 214 -15.48 -11.23 6.80
CA ASP A 214 -16.83 -11.60 7.19
C ASP A 214 -17.77 -10.39 7.14
N TRP A 215 -18.04 -9.94 5.89
CA TRP A 215 -19.03 -8.92 5.55
C TRP A 215 -20.44 -9.19 6.16
N ARG A 216 -20.62 -10.36 6.79
CA ARG A 216 -21.87 -10.79 7.42
C ARG A 216 -22.10 -10.25 8.82
N VAL A 217 -21.10 -9.63 9.45
CA VAL A 217 -21.16 -9.19 10.85
C VAL A 217 -21.00 -7.67 11.01
N ALA A 218 -20.79 -6.90 9.94
CA ALA A 218 -20.63 -5.45 10.03
C ALA A 218 -21.95 -4.79 10.45
N GLU A 219 -22.02 -4.29 11.68
CA GLU A 219 -23.18 -3.56 12.24
C GLU A 219 -23.46 -2.22 11.55
N ALA A 220 -22.53 -1.67 10.78
CA ALA A 220 -22.72 -0.46 9.98
C ALA A 220 -22.52 -0.77 8.48
N PRO A 221 -23.28 -0.13 7.56
CA PRO A 221 -23.04 -0.25 6.14
C PRO A 221 -21.57 0.12 5.83
N VAL A 222 -20.85 -0.75 5.13
CA VAL A 222 -19.44 -0.55 4.71
C VAL A 222 -19.22 0.86 4.14
N ALA A 223 -20.14 1.34 3.29
CA ALA A 223 -20.09 2.68 2.71
C ALA A 223 -20.02 3.83 3.74
N LYS A 224 -20.63 3.65 4.92
CA LYS A 224 -20.59 4.68 5.98
C LYS A 224 -19.23 4.72 6.68
N ARG A 225 -18.61 3.55 6.89
CA ARG A 225 -17.27 3.45 7.49
C ARG A 225 -16.24 4.04 6.54
N GLU A 226 -16.26 3.64 5.27
CA GLU A 226 -15.40 4.18 4.21
C GLU A 226 -15.52 5.70 4.11
N GLY A 227 -16.75 6.22 4.16
CA GLY A 227 -16.99 7.67 4.14
C GLY A 227 -16.36 8.41 5.32
N ARG A 228 -16.22 7.77 6.50
CA ARG A 228 -15.52 8.35 7.67
C ARG A 228 -14.00 8.34 7.47
N ILE A 229 -13.46 7.24 6.97
CA ILE A 229 -12.02 7.12 6.65
C ILE A 229 -11.64 8.11 5.54
N ASP A 230 -12.45 8.21 4.52
CA ASP A 230 -12.26 9.20 3.45
C ASP A 230 -12.25 10.64 3.97
N ARG A 231 -13.15 10.97 4.91
CA ARG A 231 -13.17 12.29 5.54
C ARG A 231 -11.93 12.51 6.40
N PHE A 232 -11.54 11.52 7.20
CA PHE A 232 -10.29 11.54 7.96
C PHE A 232 -9.09 11.81 7.04
N ALA A 233 -8.94 11.08 5.94
CA ALA A 233 -7.85 11.23 5.00
C ALA A 233 -7.78 12.66 4.40
N ARG A 234 -8.94 13.21 4.01
CA ARG A 234 -9.01 14.59 3.51
C ARG A 234 -8.69 15.62 4.60
N ALA A 235 -9.15 15.41 5.84
CA ALA A 235 -8.87 16.30 6.97
C ALA A 235 -7.38 16.28 7.36
N LEU A 236 -6.75 15.10 7.32
CA LEU A 236 -5.31 14.94 7.55
C LEU A 236 -4.48 15.76 6.56
N LEU A 237 -4.82 15.67 5.24
CA LEU A 237 -4.06 16.33 4.19
C LEU A 237 -4.40 17.83 4.07
N LEU A 238 -5.64 18.20 4.35
CA LEU A 238 -6.14 19.56 4.18
C LEU A 238 -6.99 19.97 5.40
N PRO A 239 -6.35 20.42 6.49
CA PRO A 239 -7.02 20.80 7.73
C PRO A 239 -8.10 21.89 7.53
N SER A 240 -9.19 21.79 8.31
CA SER A 240 -10.31 22.73 8.21
C SER A 240 -9.92 24.20 8.48
N ALA A 241 -8.97 24.42 9.41
CA ALA A 241 -8.48 25.76 9.72
C ALA A 241 -7.86 26.45 8.51
N VAL A 242 -7.08 25.70 7.72
CA VAL A 242 -6.43 26.22 6.50
C VAL A 242 -7.46 26.78 5.52
N LEU A 243 -8.51 26.01 5.22
CA LEU A 243 -9.54 26.46 4.29
C LEU A 243 -10.34 27.63 4.82
N LYS A 244 -10.67 27.64 6.12
CA LYS A 244 -11.39 28.74 6.75
C LYS A 244 -10.60 30.06 6.70
N HIS A 245 -9.27 30.00 6.81
CA HIS A 245 -8.41 31.18 6.79
C HIS A 245 -8.04 31.65 5.38
N ASN A 246 -7.83 30.72 4.45
CA ASN A 246 -7.18 31.01 3.17
C ASN A 246 -8.12 30.98 1.96
N TRP A 247 -9.33 30.43 2.09
CA TRP A 247 -10.31 30.41 1.01
C TRP A 247 -11.07 31.74 0.91
N ARG A 248 -10.93 32.45 -0.20
CA ARG A 248 -11.67 33.68 -0.48
C ARG A 248 -12.87 33.43 -1.38
N GLY A 249 -12.71 32.52 -2.36
CA GLY A 249 -13.76 32.19 -3.31
C GLY A 249 -14.11 33.30 -4.28
N GLY A 250 -15.32 33.32 -4.82
CA GLY A 250 -15.78 34.30 -5.74
C GLY A 250 -14.96 34.39 -7.02
N GLU A 251 -14.43 35.55 -7.32
CA GLU A 251 -13.55 35.80 -8.50
C GLU A 251 -12.18 35.12 -8.33
N ASP A 252 -11.70 34.97 -7.08
CA ASP A 252 -10.42 34.35 -6.74
C ASP A 252 -10.47 32.83 -6.69
N THR A 253 -11.63 32.20 -6.89
CA THR A 253 -11.84 30.74 -6.76
C THR A 253 -10.75 29.91 -7.45
N ARG A 254 -10.36 30.27 -8.69
CA ARG A 254 -9.35 29.54 -9.45
C ARG A 254 -7.96 29.69 -8.84
N VAL A 255 -7.58 30.90 -8.46
CA VAL A 255 -6.26 31.23 -7.90
C VAL A 255 -6.10 30.52 -6.53
N ASP A 256 -7.12 30.64 -5.67
CA ASP A 256 -7.13 29.98 -4.37
C ASP A 256 -7.07 28.45 -4.53
N ALA A 257 -7.82 27.88 -5.48
CA ALA A 257 -7.80 26.43 -5.73
C ALA A 257 -6.40 25.95 -6.16
N VAL A 258 -5.79 26.63 -7.14
CA VAL A 258 -4.45 26.27 -7.64
C VAL A 258 -3.41 26.40 -6.54
N ARG A 259 -3.43 27.50 -5.77
CA ARG A 259 -2.50 27.75 -4.68
C ARG A 259 -2.62 26.69 -3.59
N LEU A 260 -3.83 26.49 -3.04
CA LEU A 260 -4.06 25.56 -1.95
C LEU A 260 -3.85 24.08 -2.36
N ALA A 261 -4.34 23.69 -3.54
CA ALA A 261 -4.11 22.33 -4.03
C ALA A 261 -2.62 22.01 -4.22
N SER A 262 -1.84 22.99 -4.73
CA SER A 262 -0.39 22.81 -4.93
C SER A 262 0.38 22.84 -3.61
N GLU A 263 0.08 23.77 -2.70
CA GLU A 263 0.73 23.90 -1.40
C GLU A 263 0.51 22.63 -0.53
N TYR A 264 -0.74 22.15 -0.47
CA TYR A 264 -1.11 20.96 0.31
C TYR A 264 -0.97 19.66 -0.49
N ARG A 265 -0.55 19.73 -1.76
CA ARG A 265 -0.29 18.59 -2.64
C ARG A 265 -1.48 17.63 -2.72
N VAL A 266 -2.68 18.19 -2.90
CA VAL A 266 -3.92 17.45 -3.12
C VAL A 266 -4.45 17.71 -4.53
N ASP A 267 -5.25 16.79 -5.06
CA ASP A 267 -5.94 17.01 -6.34
C ASP A 267 -7.16 17.94 -6.17
N MET A 268 -7.62 18.53 -7.28
CA MET A 268 -8.75 19.47 -7.29
C MET A 268 -10.06 18.83 -6.82
N THR A 269 -10.23 17.52 -7.04
CA THR A 269 -11.42 16.79 -6.57
C THR A 269 -11.42 16.68 -5.04
N THR A 270 -10.27 16.40 -4.46
CA THR A 270 -10.05 16.35 -3.01
C THR A 270 -10.33 17.71 -2.38
N LEU A 271 -9.78 18.80 -2.95
CA LEU A 271 -10.03 20.17 -2.46
C LEU A 271 -11.52 20.53 -2.55
N ALA A 272 -12.16 20.31 -3.71
CA ALA A 272 -13.58 20.61 -3.89
C ALA A 272 -14.47 19.81 -2.91
N ARG A 273 -14.15 18.52 -2.72
CA ARG A 273 -14.88 17.69 -1.75
C ARG A 273 -14.72 18.21 -0.33
N ARG A 274 -13.52 18.68 0.01
CA ARG A 274 -13.23 19.24 1.32
C ARG A 274 -13.99 20.55 1.58
N LEU A 275 -14.11 21.42 0.57
CA LEU A 275 -14.94 22.64 0.63
C LEU A 275 -16.41 22.29 0.90
N ASP A 276 -16.97 21.31 0.15
CA ASP A 276 -18.33 20.82 0.33
C ASP A 276 -18.56 20.28 1.76
N GLU A 277 -17.62 19.49 2.29
CA GLU A 277 -17.69 18.89 3.63
C GLU A 277 -17.70 19.91 4.76
N LEU A 278 -17.03 21.02 4.56
CA LEU A 278 -16.92 22.11 5.54
C LEU A 278 -17.98 23.19 5.35
N GLY A 279 -18.77 23.12 4.28
CA GLY A 279 -19.72 24.17 3.92
C GLY A 279 -19.05 25.49 3.58
N ILE A 280 -17.84 25.44 3.01
CA ILE A 280 -17.05 26.60 2.59
C ILE A 280 -17.27 26.86 1.10
N GLY A 281 -17.67 28.08 0.75
CA GLY A 281 -18.00 28.43 -0.63
C GLY A 281 -19.38 27.93 -1.07
N THR A 282 -19.62 28.00 -2.38
CA THR A 282 -20.88 27.58 -3.01
C THR A 282 -20.71 26.30 -3.82
N PRO A 283 -21.80 25.57 -4.14
CA PRO A 283 -21.73 24.41 -5.04
C PRO A 283 -21.12 24.74 -6.41
N GLU A 284 -21.36 25.95 -6.92
CA GLU A 284 -20.81 26.42 -8.20
C GLU A 284 -19.29 26.62 -8.10
N GLU A 285 -18.79 27.11 -6.96
CA GLU A 285 -17.36 27.23 -6.70
C GLU A 285 -16.70 25.86 -6.63
N SER A 286 -17.29 24.93 -5.90
CA SER A 286 -16.81 23.53 -5.84
C SER A 286 -16.79 22.86 -7.22
N ALA A 287 -17.79 23.12 -8.06
CA ALA A 287 -17.81 22.63 -9.44
C ALA A 287 -16.68 23.25 -10.28
N ARG A 288 -16.44 24.57 -10.15
CA ARG A 288 -15.31 25.24 -10.81
C ARG A 288 -13.97 24.69 -10.36
N VAL A 289 -13.79 24.43 -9.05
CA VAL A 289 -12.57 23.82 -8.53
C VAL A 289 -12.34 22.46 -9.17
N ARG A 290 -13.36 21.58 -9.24
CA ARG A 290 -13.24 20.23 -9.87
C ARG A 290 -12.79 20.31 -11.34
N SER A 291 -13.21 21.34 -12.07
CA SER A 291 -12.84 21.53 -13.48
C SER A 291 -11.53 22.31 -13.67
N THR A 292 -10.92 22.81 -12.60
CA THR A 292 -9.67 23.56 -12.65
C THR A 292 -8.48 22.60 -12.86
N HIS A 293 -7.56 23.02 -13.74
CA HIS A 293 -6.29 22.35 -13.96
C HIS A 293 -5.16 23.34 -13.72
N THR A 294 -4.13 22.91 -12.98
CA THR A 294 -2.91 23.70 -12.80
C THR A 294 -2.10 23.68 -14.09
N GLY A 295 -1.91 24.82 -14.71
CA GLY A 295 -1.12 24.98 -15.91
C GLY A 295 0.32 25.40 -15.64
N ARG A 296 1.17 25.37 -16.66
CA ARG A 296 2.57 25.85 -16.55
C ARG A 296 2.66 27.33 -16.16
N ALA A 297 1.71 28.14 -16.64
CA ALA A 297 1.63 29.59 -16.27
C ALA A 297 1.38 29.74 -14.77
N ASP A 298 0.45 28.96 -14.19
CA ASP A 298 0.16 29.00 -12.76
C ASP A 298 1.40 28.66 -11.92
N ILE A 299 2.19 27.65 -12.35
CA ILE A 299 3.41 27.25 -11.67
C ILE A 299 4.41 28.41 -11.61
N VAL A 300 4.56 29.13 -12.73
CA VAL A 300 5.50 30.25 -12.81
C VAL A 300 4.95 31.46 -12.04
N ASP A 301 3.71 31.85 -12.29
CA ASP A 301 3.11 33.08 -11.75
C ASP A 301 2.93 33.01 -10.22
N LEU A 302 2.64 31.82 -9.69
CA LEU A 302 2.45 31.60 -8.26
C LEU A 302 3.69 31.01 -7.56
N GLY A 303 4.79 30.77 -8.30
CA GLY A 303 6.01 30.20 -7.74
C GLY A 303 5.83 28.82 -7.11
N LEU A 304 4.98 27.97 -7.72
CA LEU A 304 4.59 26.68 -7.15
C LEU A 304 5.73 25.66 -7.22
N LEU A 305 5.86 24.85 -6.17
CA LEU A 305 6.76 23.70 -6.16
C LEU A 305 6.03 22.48 -6.71
N VAL A 306 6.59 21.87 -7.74
CA VAL A 306 6.12 20.58 -8.25
C VAL A 306 6.88 19.49 -7.50
N ALA A 307 6.18 18.76 -6.64
CA ALA A 307 6.74 17.63 -5.92
C ALA A 307 6.09 16.34 -6.39
N ASP A 308 6.90 15.31 -6.54
CA ASP A 308 6.44 13.96 -6.92
C ASP A 308 6.62 13.00 -5.76
N GLU A 309 5.73 13.11 -4.75
CA GLU A 309 5.69 12.20 -3.61
C GLU A 309 5.09 10.85 -4.00
N LEU A 310 5.58 9.78 -3.36
CA LEU A 310 5.14 8.40 -3.64
C LEU A 310 5.35 8.00 -5.11
N ALA A 311 6.36 8.56 -5.79
CA ALA A 311 6.73 8.15 -7.14
C ALA A 311 7.22 6.68 -7.14
N PRO A 312 6.73 5.84 -8.06
CA PRO A 312 7.14 4.43 -8.12
C PRO A 312 8.50 4.29 -8.83
N PRO A 313 9.30 3.28 -8.51
CA PRO A 313 9.16 2.40 -7.33
C PRO A 313 9.60 3.11 -6.04
N LEU A 314 8.81 2.99 -4.98
CA LEU A 314 9.17 3.49 -3.66
C LEU A 314 9.19 2.35 -2.65
N LEU A 315 10.33 2.20 -1.96
CA LEU A 315 10.48 1.35 -0.79
C LEU A 315 10.75 2.25 0.43
N PRO A 316 10.11 1.99 1.59
CA PRO A 316 10.35 2.78 2.79
C PRO A 316 11.82 2.69 3.24
N ASP A 317 12.42 3.79 3.64
CA ASP A 317 13.80 3.82 4.14
C ASP A 317 14.05 2.84 5.28
N ALA A 318 13.10 2.68 6.20
CA ALA A 318 13.20 1.74 7.30
C ALA A 318 13.30 0.29 6.79
N TYR A 319 12.55 -0.06 5.76
CA TYR A 319 12.59 -1.38 5.11
C TYR A 319 13.92 -1.60 4.39
N VAL A 320 14.38 -0.65 3.59
CA VAL A 320 15.68 -0.73 2.90
C VAL A 320 16.81 -0.90 3.91
N LYS A 321 16.84 -0.11 4.98
CA LYS A 321 17.81 -0.24 6.07
C LYS A 321 17.78 -1.61 6.73
N ALA A 322 16.58 -2.18 6.94
CA ALA A 322 16.43 -3.52 7.50
C ALA A 322 17.06 -4.59 6.59
N VAL A 323 16.79 -4.52 5.28
CA VAL A 323 17.40 -5.44 4.28
C VAL A 323 18.93 -5.34 4.31
N LEU A 324 19.46 -4.11 4.27
CA LEU A 324 20.91 -3.89 4.31
C LEU A 324 21.54 -4.36 5.63
N ASN A 325 20.85 -4.26 6.75
CA ASN A 325 21.33 -4.73 8.05
C ASN A 325 21.48 -6.27 8.08
N VAL A 326 20.45 -7.01 7.63
CA VAL A 326 20.52 -8.47 7.58
C VAL A 326 21.51 -8.96 6.51
N TYR A 327 21.69 -8.22 5.41
CA TYR A 327 22.72 -8.51 4.41
C TYR A 327 24.12 -8.34 4.99
N ARG A 328 24.42 -7.22 5.70
CA ARG A 328 25.72 -7.00 6.34
C ARG A 328 26.07 -8.03 7.43
N ARG A 329 25.03 -8.61 8.05
CA ARG A 329 25.21 -9.73 9.02
C ARG A 329 25.31 -11.09 8.35
N GLU A 330 25.32 -11.13 7.02
CA GLU A 330 25.35 -12.35 6.21
C GLU A 330 24.20 -13.34 6.49
N GLU A 331 23.07 -12.83 7.02
CA GLU A 331 21.86 -13.62 7.27
C GLU A 331 21.06 -13.89 6.00
N VAL A 332 21.30 -13.08 4.96
CA VAL A 332 20.76 -13.26 3.61
C VAL A 332 21.84 -13.09 2.57
N SER A 333 21.77 -13.85 1.47
CA SER A 333 22.66 -13.71 0.33
C SER A 333 22.39 -12.42 -0.46
N ALA A 334 23.35 -11.98 -1.30
CA ALA A 334 23.15 -10.84 -2.20
C ALA A 334 21.91 -11.00 -3.08
N ALA A 335 21.72 -12.16 -3.70
CA ALA A 335 20.52 -12.46 -4.50
C ALA A 335 19.21 -12.36 -3.68
N ARG A 336 19.22 -12.79 -2.41
CA ARG A 336 18.05 -12.65 -1.53
C ARG A 336 17.82 -11.19 -1.13
N ALA A 337 18.89 -10.44 -0.84
CA ALA A 337 18.79 -9.01 -0.52
C ALA A 337 18.22 -8.22 -1.69
N LEU A 338 18.68 -8.45 -2.92
CA LEU A 338 18.12 -7.84 -4.13
C LEU A 338 16.64 -8.21 -4.31
N GLY A 339 16.28 -9.46 -4.13
CA GLY A 339 14.90 -9.90 -4.20
C GLY A 339 14.00 -9.26 -3.11
N LEU A 340 14.52 -9.00 -1.91
CA LEU A 340 13.83 -8.23 -0.85
C LEU A 340 13.66 -6.76 -1.27
N LEU A 341 14.67 -6.19 -1.93
CA LEU A 341 14.61 -4.84 -2.52
C LEU A 341 13.79 -4.79 -3.82
N LEU A 342 13.03 -5.85 -4.14
CA LEU A 342 12.16 -5.94 -5.31
C LEU A 342 12.90 -5.74 -6.64
N ASP A 343 14.17 -6.12 -6.68
CA ASP A 343 15.06 -5.96 -7.83
C ASP A 343 15.18 -4.50 -8.33
N THR A 344 14.95 -3.52 -7.43
CA THR A 344 15.13 -2.08 -7.71
C THR A 344 16.61 -1.67 -7.62
N TRP A 345 17.46 -2.50 -7.03
CA TRP A 345 18.90 -2.34 -6.88
C TRP A 345 19.64 -3.42 -7.67
N THR A 346 20.91 -3.18 -7.94
CA THR A 346 21.88 -4.13 -8.54
C THR A 346 22.90 -4.59 -7.50
N GLU A 347 23.73 -5.58 -7.82
CA GLU A 347 24.80 -6.02 -6.91
C GLU A 347 25.80 -4.89 -6.58
N ASP A 348 26.02 -3.99 -7.53
CA ASP A 348 26.93 -2.85 -7.36
C ASP A 348 26.39 -1.81 -6.36
N ASP A 349 25.09 -1.82 -6.09
CA ASP A 349 24.45 -0.93 -5.11
C ASP A 349 24.50 -1.49 -3.68
N LEU A 350 24.81 -2.80 -3.53
CA LEU A 350 24.93 -3.42 -2.22
C LEU A 350 26.26 -3.02 -1.56
N PRO A 351 26.27 -2.85 -0.22
CA PRO A 351 27.52 -2.54 0.47
C PRO A 351 28.50 -3.72 0.43
N ASP A 352 29.80 -3.42 0.33
CA ASP A 352 30.84 -4.42 0.48
C ASP A 352 30.72 -5.11 1.85
N LEU A 353 30.82 -6.45 1.86
CA LEU A 353 30.90 -7.20 3.10
C LEU A 353 32.34 -7.18 3.62
N ALA A 354 32.49 -7.08 4.94
CA ALA A 354 33.80 -7.15 5.56
C ALA A 354 34.45 -8.52 5.23
N PRO A 355 35.75 -8.55 4.84
CA PRO A 355 36.40 -9.83 4.60
C PRO A 355 36.36 -10.69 5.87
N LEU A 356 35.96 -11.96 5.71
CA LEU A 356 35.97 -12.92 6.83
C LEU A 356 37.37 -12.97 7.44
N PRO A 357 37.51 -12.91 8.77
CA PRO A 357 38.78 -13.13 9.43
C PRO A 357 39.36 -14.48 9.00
N ALA A 358 40.66 -14.53 8.73
CA ALA A 358 41.33 -15.74 8.20
C ALA A 358 41.17 -16.98 9.12
N ASP A 359 40.87 -16.78 10.39
CA ASP A 359 40.57 -17.81 11.40
C ASP A 359 39.12 -18.26 11.43
N ALA A 360 38.18 -17.52 10.84
CA ALA A 360 36.78 -17.95 10.74
C ALA A 360 36.57 -19.18 9.85
N ILE A 361 37.48 -19.44 8.90
CA ILE A 361 37.44 -20.61 8.01
C ILE A 361 37.47 -21.91 8.81
N TRP A 362 38.11 -21.93 9.96
CA TRP A 362 38.26 -23.15 10.79
C TRP A 362 37.04 -23.48 11.63
N SER A 363 36.11 -22.56 11.83
CA SER A 363 34.87 -22.82 12.56
C SER A 363 33.85 -23.65 11.78
N PHE A 364 34.03 -23.81 10.46
CA PHE A 364 33.18 -24.65 9.60
C PHE A 364 33.69 -26.09 9.45
N VAL A 365 34.82 -26.44 10.05
CA VAL A 365 35.50 -27.75 9.90
C VAL A 365 35.48 -28.59 11.20
N SER A 366 34.84 -28.11 12.25
CA SER A 366 34.71 -28.80 13.54
C SER A 366 33.32 -29.36 13.78
#